data_832bd6476d8918aa0e9773e6e29d1989
#
_entry.id   832bd6476d8918aa0e9773e6e29d1989
#
_cell.length_a   1.000
_cell.length_b   1.000
_cell.length_c   1.000
_cell.angle_alpha   90.00
_cell.angle_beta   90.00
_cell.angle_gamma   90.00
#
_symmetry.space_group_name_H-M   'P 1'
#
loop_
_entity.id
_entity.type
_entity.pdbx_description
1 polymer ?
#
loop_
_entity_poly.entity_id
_entity_poly.type
_entity_poly.pdbx_seq_one_letter_code
_entity_poly.pdbx_strand_id
1 'polypeptide(L)'
;MICGFVYRAFTGRSSAWPAARKAHLAANPKCVHCLQMAEAVHHVRPFHVAKGLELDPTNFASVCDRCHLCVGHLGNFKLWNELFWQCVQTANRGRRGPVGKAE
;
A
#
# COMPACT_ATOMS: atom_id res chain seq x y z
N MET A 1 -6.95 -19.52 13.54
CA MET A 1 -7.22 -20.18 12.40
C MET A 1 -8.61 -20.13 12.00
N ILE A 2 -9.52 -20.60 12.80
CA ILE A 2 -10.91 -20.53 12.48
C ILE A 2 -11.36 -19.10 12.27
N CYS A 3 -10.91 -18.21 13.10
CA CYS A 3 -11.25 -16.81 12.94
C CYS A 3 -10.77 -16.26 11.62
N GLY A 4 -9.58 -16.64 11.21
CA GLY A 4 -9.04 -16.17 9.95
C GLY A 4 -9.83 -16.72 8.78
N PHE A 5 -10.25 -17.98 8.88
CA PHE A 5 -11.03 -18.57 7.81
C PHE A 5 -12.39 -17.88 7.71
N VAL A 6 -13.05 -17.64 8.84
CA VAL A 6 -14.34 -16.98 8.83
C VAL A 6 -14.21 -15.57 8.31
N TYR A 7 -13.15 -14.88 8.70
CA TYR A 7 -12.92 -13.53 8.23
C TYR A 7 -12.84 -13.48 6.72
N ARG A 8 -12.05 -14.39 6.14
CA ARG A 8 -11.91 -14.40 4.69
C ARG A 8 -13.23 -14.70 4.01
N ALA A 9 -14.02 -15.60 4.58
CA ALA A 9 -15.32 -15.92 4.00
C ALA A 9 -16.22 -14.69 3.98
N PHE A 10 -16.23 -13.91 5.06
CA PHE A 10 -17.05 -12.70 5.12
C PHE A 10 -16.55 -11.60 4.21
N THR A 11 -15.23 -11.38 4.15
CA THR A 11 -14.71 -10.27 3.38
C THR A 11 -14.51 -10.61 1.92
N GLY A 12 -14.50 -11.90 1.58
CA GLY A 12 -14.23 -12.30 0.20
C GLY A 12 -12.79 -12.14 -0.21
N ARG A 13 -11.87 -11.90 0.73
CA ARG A 13 -10.45 -11.74 0.41
C ARG A 13 -9.84 -13.06 -0.02
N SER A 14 -8.91 -13.00 -0.95
CA SER A 14 -8.24 -14.18 -1.46
C SER A 14 -7.31 -14.79 -0.42
N SER A 15 -7.24 -16.12 -0.38
CA SER A 15 -6.28 -16.80 0.47
C SER A 15 -4.86 -16.61 -0.03
N ALA A 16 -4.68 -16.11 -1.24
CA ALA A 16 -3.35 -15.84 -1.79
C ALA A 16 -2.80 -14.49 -1.32
N TRP A 17 -3.63 -13.65 -0.69
CA TRP A 17 -3.19 -12.32 -0.31
C TRP A 17 -2.00 -12.30 0.67
N PRO A 18 -1.98 -13.13 1.73
CA PRO A 18 -0.85 -13.07 2.66
C PRO A 18 0.49 -13.34 1.98
N ALA A 19 0.55 -14.29 1.04
CA ALA A 19 1.78 -14.58 0.33
C ALA A 19 2.14 -13.46 -0.64
N ALA A 20 1.16 -12.88 -1.31
CA ALA A 20 1.39 -11.78 -2.23
C ALA A 20 1.93 -10.55 -1.48
N ARG A 21 1.35 -10.28 -0.31
CA ARG A 21 1.79 -9.17 0.54
C ARG A 21 3.24 -9.36 0.99
N LYS A 22 3.55 -10.56 1.45
CA LYS A 22 4.89 -10.85 1.94
C LYS A 22 5.91 -10.72 0.82
N ALA A 23 5.58 -11.23 -0.37
CA ALA A 23 6.49 -11.14 -1.50
C ALA A 23 6.71 -9.69 -1.92
N HIS A 24 5.66 -8.88 -1.90
CA HIS A 24 5.81 -7.48 -2.29
C HIS A 24 6.68 -6.72 -1.30
N LEU A 25 6.50 -6.94 0.00
CA LEU A 25 7.33 -6.27 1.00
C LEU A 25 8.78 -6.72 0.92
N ALA A 26 9.03 -8.00 0.60
CA ALA A 26 10.40 -8.46 0.45
C ALA A 26 11.09 -7.81 -0.73
N ALA A 27 10.37 -7.61 -1.83
CA ALA A 27 10.92 -6.98 -3.02
C ALA A 27 10.97 -5.46 -2.90
N ASN A 28 10.09 -4.87 -2.10
CA ASN A 28 9.97 -3.42 -1.96
C ASN A 28 9.92 -3.07 -0.47
N PRO A 29 11.05 -3.12 0.23
CA PRO A 29 11.03 -2.99 1.69
C PRO A 29 10.90 -1.58 2.23
N LYS A 30 10.94 -0.57 1.37
CA LYS A 30 10.86 0.81 1.86
C LYS A 30 9.55 1.46 1.52
N CYS A 31 9.07 2.32 2.42
CA CYS A 31 7.87 3.10 2.18
C CYS A 31 8.05 3.98 0.95
N VAL A 32 7.10 3.91 0.03
CA VAL A 32 7.21 4.68 -1.22
C VAL A 32 7.13 6.18 -0.98
N HIS A 33 6.55 6.60 0.15
CA HIS A 33 6.36 8.02 0.43
C HIS A 33 7.51 8.62 1.25
N CYS A 34 7.88 7.99 2.36
CA CYS A 34 8.89 8.57 3.25
C CYS A 34 10.23 7.86 3.23
N LEU A 35 10.31 6.73 2.54
CA LEU A 35 11.54 5.95 2.39
C LEU A 35 12.04 5.26 3.65
N GLN A 36 11.26 5.29 4.74
CA GLN A 36 11.56 4.49 5.92
C GLN A 36 11.14 3.05 5.66
N MET A 37 11.44 2.15 6.58
CA MET A 37 11.05 0.77 6.40
C MET A 37 9.54 0.66 6.29
N ALA A 38 9.09 -0.08 5.30
CA ALA A 38 7.67 -0.33 5.12
C ALA A 38 7.21 -1.44 6.05
N GLU A 39 5.97 -1.32 6.51
CA GLU A 39 5.39 -2.28 7.43
C GLU A 39 4.09 -2.86 6.91
N ALA A 40 3.57 -2.31 5.83
CA ALA A 40 2.31 -2.74 5.26
C ALA A 40 2.31 -2.58 3.75
N VAL A 41 1.42 -3.29 3.08
CA VAL A 41 1.16 -3.08 1.66
C VAL A 41 -0.20 -2.43 1.57
N HIS A 42 -0.23 -1.24 1.00
CA HIS A 42 -1.45 -0.48 0.79
C HIS A 42 -2.02 -0.83 -0.58
N HIS A 43 -3.33 -1.12 -0.63
CA HIS A 43 -4.02 -1.23 -1.90
C HIS A 43 -4.46 0.17 -2.27
N VAL A 44 -3.89 0.74 -3.34
CA VAL A 44 -4.22 2.11 -3.72
C VAL A 44 -5.70 2.23 -4.02
N ARG A 45 -6.25 1.25 -4.74
CA ARG A 45 -7.70 1.11 -4.85
C ARG A 45 -8.13 0.02 -3.92
N PRO A 46 -8.95 0.33 -2.91
CA PRO A 46 -9.29 -0.66 -1.88
C PRO A 46 -10.06 -1.85 -2.44
N PHE A 47 -9.99 -2.95 -1.72
CA PHE A 47 -10.65 -4.18 -2.13
C PHE A 47 -12.15 -3.97 -2.40
N HIS A 48 -12.83 -3.21 -1.54
CA HIS A 48 -14.26 -3.02 -1.70
C HIS A 48 -14.62 -2.18 -2.94
N VAL A 49 -13.66 -1.44 -3.47
CA VAL A 49 -13.87 -0.62 -4.67
C VAL A 49 -13.47 -1.38 -5.92
N ALA A 50 -12.40 -2.16 -5.83
CA ALA A 50 -11.84 -2.83 -7.01
C ALA A 50 -11.36 -4.22 -6.64
N LYS A 51 -12.30 -5.16 -6.47
CA LYS A 51 -11.96 -6.51 -6.05
C LYS A 51 -11.00 -7.20 -7.00
N GLY A 52 -11.09 -6.91 -8.28
CA GLY A 52 -10.23 -7.53 -9.27
C GLY A 52 -8.77 -7.12 -9.16
N LEU A 53 -8.48 -6.09 -8.38
CA LEU A 53 -7.12 -5.60 -8.22
C LEU A 53 -6.47 -6.07 -6.92
N GLU A 54 -7.11 -6.98 -6.20
CA GLU A 54 -6.59 -7.40 -4.89
C GLU A 54 -5.18 -7.99 -4.99
N LEU A 55 -4.91 -8.74 -6.04
CA LEU A 55 -3.61 -9.39 -6.21
C LEU A 55 -2.79 -8.78 -7.33
N ASP A 56 -3.18 -7.63 -7.83
CA ASP A 56 -2.48 -6.95 -8.90
C ASP A 56 -1.37 -6.08 -8.31
N PRO A 57 -0.09 -6.42 -8.57
CA PRO A 57 1.01 -5.65 -7.97
C PRO A 57 1.03 -4.18 -8.36
N THR A 58 0.42 -3.80 -9.48
CA THR A 58 0.38 -2.39 -9.86
C THR A 58 -0.52 -1.59 -8.93
N ASN A 59 -1.35 -2.27 -8.14
CA ASN A 59 -2.21 -1.62 -7.15
C ASN A 59 -1.60 -1.64 -5.75
N PHE A 60 -0.37 -2.15 -5.60
CA PHE A 60 0.28 -2.29 -4.30
C PHE A 60 1.24 -1.15 -4.05
N ALA A 61 1.35 -0.73 -2.80
CA ALA A 61 2.36 0.24 -2.40
C ALA A 61 2.87 -0.16 -1.02
N SER A 62 4.19 -0.34 -0.91
CA SER A 62 4.80 -0.57 0.39
C SER A 62 4.79 0.73 1.17
N VAL A 63 4.27 0.72 2.39
CA VAL A 63 4.15 1.94 3.20
C VAL A 63 4.46 1.62 4.65
N CYS A 64 4.99 2.62 5.36
CA CYS A 64 5.08 2.51 6.81
C CYS A 64 3.70 2.78 7.39
N ASP A 65 3.51 2.43 8.66
CA ASP A 65 2.19 2.56 9.27
C ASP A 65 1.67 3.98 9.22
N ARG A 66 2.52 4.96 9.45
CA ARG A 66 2.10 6.35 9.45
C ARG A 66 1.66 6.81 8.07
N CYS A 67 2.44 6.51 7.05
CA CYS A 67 2.07 6.91 5.69
C CYS A 67 0.88 6.13 5.19
N HIS A 68 0.73 4.87 5.63
CA HIS A 68 -0.45 4.10 5.28
C HIS A 68 -1.72 4.83 5.75
N LEU A 69 -1.72 5.28 6.99
CA LEU A 69 -2.87 6.01 7.50
C LEU A 69 -2.99 7.41 6.89
N CYS A 70 -1.90 8.18 6.91
CA CYS A 70 -1.98 9.59 6.55
C CYS A 70 -2.10 9.83 5.06
N VAL A 71 -1.30 9.12 4.27
CA VAL A 71 -1.29 9.34 2.82
C VAL A 71 -2.22 8.37 2.12
N GLY A 72 -2.22 7.12 2.54
CA GLY A 72 -3.07 6.11 1.92
C GLY A 72 -4.54 6.30 2.23
N HIS A 73 -4.85 6.60 3.47
CA HIS A 73 -6.23 6.68 3.94
C HIS A 73 -6.65 8.06 4.45
N LEU A 74 -5.84 9.08 4.16
CA LEU A 74 -6.20 10.48 4.51
C LEU A 74 -6.53 10.66 5.98
N GLY A 75 -5.87 9.88 6.85
CA GLY A 75 -6.05 9.99 8.29
C GLY A 75 -7.21 9.18 8.85
N ASN A 76 -7.94 8.48 8.01
CA ASN A 76 -9.10 7.70 8.45
C ASN A 76 -9.22 6.47 7.59
N PHE A 77 -9.11 5.26 8.17
CA PHE A 77 -9.13 4.03 7.40
C PHE A 77 -10.44 3.78 6.64
N LYS A 78 -11.46 4.57 6.89
CA LYS A 78 -12.69 4.48 6.10
C LYS A 78 -12.58 5.24 4.79
N LEU A 79 -11.54 6.03 4.62
CA LEU A 79 -11.31 6.81 3.40
C LEU A 79 -10.18 6.20 2.61
N TRP A 80 -10.02 6.61 1.36
CA TRP A 80 -8.87 6.24 0.58
C TRP A 80 -8.51 7.39 -0.35
N ASN A 81 -7.22 7.47 -0.71
CA ASN A 81 -6.70 8.61 -1.45
C ASN A 81 -6.60 8.27 -2.92
N GLU A 82 -7.49 8.82 -3.73
CA GLU A 82 -7.46 8.60 -5.17
C GLU A 82 -6.21 9.20 -5.81
N LEU A 83 -5.58 10.15 -5.13
CA LEU A 83 -4.40 10.83 -5.64
C LEU A 83 -3.14 10.32 -4.97
N PHE A 84 -3.16 9.09 -4.48
CA PHE A 84 -2.04 8.53 -3.72
C PHE A 84 -0.71 8.68 -4.46
N TRP A 85 -0.66 8.26 -5.71
CA TRP A 85 0.60 8.29 -6.44
C TRP A 85 1.06 9.71 -6.74
N GLN A 86 0.14 10.66 -6.92
CA GLN A 86 0.54 12.05 -7.07
C GLN A 86 1.16 12.59 -5.81
N CYS A 87 0.63 12.21 -4.65
CA CYS A 87 1.22 12.61 -3.37
C CYS A 87 2.61 12.03 -3.22
N VAL A 88 2.79 10.76 -3.59
CA VAL A 88 4.09 10.10 -3.52
C VAL A 88 5.08 10.79 -4.46
N GLN A 89 4.67 11.08 -5.68
CA GLN A 89 5.55 11.72 -6.64
C GLN A 89 5.97 13.10 -6.17
N THR A 90 5.05 13.86 -5.59
CA THR A 90 5.36 15.19 -5.09
C THR A 90 6.38 15.11 -3.96
N ALA A 91 6.18 14.19 -3.02
CA ALA A 91 7.11 14.03 -1.91
C ALA A 91 8.50 13.63 -2.41
N ASN A 92 8.55 12.69 -3.36
CA ASN A 92 9.83 12.23 -3.87
C ASN A 92 10.52 13.28 -4.71
N ARG A 93 9.76 14.08 -5.45
CA ARG A 93 10.34 15.14 -6.24
C ARG A 93 11.04 16.16 -5.36
N GLY A 94 10.38 16.56 -4.28
CA GLY A 94 10.99 17.49 -3.36
C GLY A 94 12.19 16.90 -2.67
N ARG A 95 12.09 15.61 -2.31
CA ARG A 95 13.19 14.95 -1.62
C ARG A 95 14.38 14.75 -2.54
N ARG A 96 14.11 14.39 -3.78
CA ARG A 96 15.20 14.21 -4.71
C ARG A 96 15.92 15.48 -4.99
N GLY A 97 15.18 16.55 -5.28
CA GLY A 97 15.82 17.81 -5.53
C GLY A 97 17.08 17.62 -6.34
N PRO A 98 18.14 18.28 -5.98
CA PRO A 98 19.39 18.14 -6.73
C PRO A 98 19.97 16.77 -6.58
N VAL A 99 19.70 16.10 -5.47
CA VAL A 99 20.27 14.79 -5.27
C VAL A 99 19.64 13.76 -6.13
N GLY A 100 18.36 13.84 -6.24
CA GLY A 100 17.65 12.77 -6.86
C GLY A 100 17.90 12.57 -8.27
N LYS A 101 18.40 13.56 -8.90
CA LYS A 101 18.62 13.37 -10.24
C LYS A 101 19.56 12.35 -10.46
N ALA A 102 20.22 12.05 -9.49
CA ALA A 102 21.10 10.98 -9.72
C ALA A 102 20.37 9.83 -10.25
N GLU A 103 19.29 9.77 -10.18
CA GLU A 103 18.68 8.69 -10.71
C GLU A 103 18.23 8.78 -11.84
#